data_73686c05703c4c07305ce9b78c5cda77
#
_entry.id   73686c05703c4c07305ce9b78c5cda77
#
_cell.length_a   1.000
_cell.length_b   1.000
_cell.length_c   1.000
_cell.angle_alpha   90.00
_cell.angle_beta   90.00
_cell.angle_gamma   90.00
#
_symmetry.space_group_name_H-M   'P 1'
#
loop_
_entity.id
_entity.type
_entity.pdbx_description
1 polymer ?
#
loop_
_entity_poly.entity_id
_entity_poly.type
_entity_poly.pdbx_seq_one_letter_code
_entity_poly.pdbx_strand_id
1 'polypeptide(L)'
;MICPMVEESEGMDGENVLDYTRKLQDIFPSDIKISFLHGKMKPKEKNAIMEAFAEGEIQILVSTTVVEVGVNVPNATVMMVENAERFGLAQLHQLRGRVGRGEHQSYCIFMQGSDAKETSKRLEILNKSNDGFYIAGEDLKLRGPGDLFGIRQSGLLEFKLGDIYQDADILKAASETAARILELDRDLSLEQNEILRKKLTEYMKEDLQNLGL
;
A
#
# COMPACT_ATOMS: atom_id res chain seq x y z
N MET A 1 -3.57 -3.17 18.22
CA MET A 1 -4.28 -2.25 17.31
C MET A 1 -3.25 -1.44 16.56
N ILE A 2 -3.43 -1.18 15.28
CA ILE A 2 -2.46 -0.48 14.42
C ILE A 2 -3.07 0.84 13.97
N CYS A 3 -2.36 1.95 14.22
CA CYS A 3 -2.72 3.29 13.78
C CYS A 3 -1.72 3.79 12.72
N PRO A 4 -2.14 4.63 11.77
CA PRO A 4 -1.26 5.12 10.72
C PRO A 4 -0.22 6.14 11.21
N MET A 5 -0.48 6.81 12.34
CA MET A 5 0.35 7.91 12.85
C MET A 5 0.69 7.74 14.33
N VAL A 6 1.75 8.44 14.78
CA VAL A 6 2.16 8.47 16.19
C VAL A 6 1.39 9.53 16.97
N GLU A 7 1.29 10.73 16.39
CA GLU A 7 0.67 11.94 16.93
C GLU A 7 -0.14 12.61 15.81
N GLU A 8 -1.08 13.43 16.17
CA GLU A 8 -1.82 14.26 15.22
C GLU A 8 -0.86 15.18 14.46
N SER A 9 -0.99 15.24 13.12
CA SER A 9 -0.22 16.14 12.27
C SER A 9 -1.16 17.12 11.59
N GLU A 10 -0.80 18.39 11.51
CA GLU A 10 -1.58 19.39 10.78
C GLU A 10 -1.91 18.93 9.36
N GLY A 11 -3.20 18.87 9.05
CA GLY A 11 -3.71 18.49 7.72
C GLY A 11 -3.85 17.00 7.46
N MET A 12 -3.64 16.12 8.43
CA MET A 12 -3.90 14.69 8.31
C MET A 12 -4.96 14.23 9.30
N ASP A 13 -6.18 13.98 8.81
CA ASP A 13 -7.21 13.29 9.58
C ASP A 13 -6.88 11.81 9.69
N GLY A 14 -6.96 11.25 10.90
CA GLY A 14 -6.79 9.83 11.15
C GLY A 14 -6.41 9.51 12.60
N GLU A 15 -6.66 8.29 13.02
CA GLU A 15 -6.35 7.87 14.38
C GLU A 15 -4.83 7.78 14.59
N ASN A 16 -4.36 8.38 15.69
CA ASN A 16 -2.96 8.32 16.10
C ASN A 16 -2.79 7.48 17.37
N VAL A 17 -1.58 6.97 17.57
CA VAL A 17 -1.29 6.00 18.65
C VAL A 17 -1.58 6.58 20.03
N LEU A 18 -1.19 7.82 20.30
CA LEU A 18 -1.28 8.38 21.65
C LEU A 18 -2.73 8.69 22.06
N ASP A 19 -3.48 9.35 21.19
CA ASP A 19 -4.86 9.71 21.49
C ASP A 19 -5.77 8.49 21.46
N TYR A 20 -5.51 7.54 20.56
CA TYR A 20 -6.24 6.29 20.50
C TYR A 20 -6.01 5.46 21.78
N THR A 21 -4.78 5.42 22.30
CA THR A 21 -4.49 4.77 23.58
C THR A 21 -5.28 5.40 24.72
N ARG A 22 -5.34 6.72 24.79
CA ARG A 22 -6.13 7.44 25.82
C ARG A 22 -7.62 7.12 25.71
N LYS A 23 -8.19 7.21 24.51
CA LYS A 23 -9.59 6.83 24.24
C LYS A 23 -9.91 5.43 24.74
N LEU A 24 -9.02 4.46 24.48
CA LEU A 24 -9.23 3.09 24.95
C LEU A 24 -9.11 2.97 26.47
N GLN A 25 -8.17 3.67 27.10
CA GLN A 25 -8.03 3.70 28.57
C GLN A 25 -9.26 4.30 29.27
N ASP A 26 -9.94 5.24 28.61
CA ASP A 26 -11.19 5.82 29.13
C ASP A 26 -12.41 4.88 28.97
N ILE A 27 -12.39 4.00 27.96
CA ILE A 27 -13.50 3.09 27.64
C ILE A 27 -13.38 1.76 28.40
N PHE A 28 -12.18 1.20 28.49
CA PHE A 28 -11.97 -0.11 29.10
C PHE A 28 -11.78 0.00 30.64
N PRO A 29 -12.21 -1.02 31.38
CA PRO A 29 -11.97 -1.10 32.82
C PRO A 29 -10.46 -1.08 33.14
N SER A 30 -10.11 -0.58 34.34
CA SER A 30 -8.72 -0.40 34.77
C SER A 30 -7.89 -1.69 34.94
N ASP A 31 -8.53 -2.85 35.00
CA ASP A 31 -7.89 -4.16 35.00
C ASP A 31 -7.37 -4.57 33.62
N ILE A 32 -7.86 -3.94 32.56
CA ILE A 32 -7.33 -4.12 31.20
C ILE A 32 -6.14 -3.19 30.99
N LYS A 33 -4.94 -3.72 30.99
CA LYS A 33 -3.72 -2.96 30.77
C LYS A 33 -3.53 -2.65 29.28
N ILE A 34 -3.50 -1.38 28.96
CA ILE A 34 -3.33 -0.86 27.60
C ILE A 34 -2.01 -0.11 27.51
N SER A 35 -1.18 -0.46 26.56
CA SER A 35 0.09 0.20 26.30
C SER A 35 0.21 0.60 24.83
N PHE A 36 1.20 1.43 24.52
CA PHE A 36 1.48 1.86 23.17
C PHE A 36 2.94 1.64 22.78
N LEU A 37 3.18 1.57 21.47
CA LEU A 37 4.50 1.37 20.90
C LEU A 37 4.64 2.12 19.57
N HIS A 38 5.72 2.89 19.41
CA HIS A 38 5.99 3.60 18.15
C HIS A 38 7.50 3.73 17.85
N GLY A 39 7.81 4.12 16.60
CA GLY A 39 9.16 4.16 16.07
C GLY A 39 10.14 5.04 16.85
N LYS A 40 9.68 6.16 17.42
CA LYS A 40 10.51 7.14 18.15
C LYS A 40 10.97 6.67 19.54
N MET A 41 10.40 5.56 20.08
CA MET A 41 10.79 5.00 21.38
C MET A 41 12.16 4.34 21.33
N LYS A 42 12.86 4.31 22.47
CA LYS A 42 14.16 3.64 22.59
C LYS A 42 14.01 2.11 22.44
N PRO A 43 14.99 1.41 21.83
CA PRO A 43 14.91 -0.03 21.62
C PRO A 43 14.64 -0.83 22.90
N LYS A 44 15.29 -0.47 24.00
CA LYS A 44 15.11 -1.14 25.31
C LYS A 44 13.65 -1.05 25.81
N GLU A 45 13.03 0.11 25.65
CA GLU A 45 11.64 0.35 26.05
C GLU A 45 10.66 -0.43 25.16
N LYS A 46 10.90 -0.44 23.85
CA LYS A 46 10.10 -1.24 22.90
C LYS A 46 10.14 -2.73 23.25
N ASN A 47 11.33 -3.26 23.55
CA ASN A 47 11.49 -4.67 23.90
C ASN A 47 10.74 -5.02 25.19
N ALA A 48 10.84 -4.20 26.24
CA ALA A 48 10.15 -4.42 27.48
C ALA A 48 8.61 -4.45 27.32
N ILE A 49 8.07 -3.52 26.50
CA ILE A 49 6.62 -3.50 26.21
C ILE A 49 6.20 -4.72 25.41
N MET A 50 7.00 -5.15 24.44
CA MET A 50 6.72 -6.33 23.62
C MET A 50 6.80 -7.62 24.43
N GLU A 51 7.73 -7.75 25.36
CA GLU A 51 7.84 -8.87 26.30
C GLU A 51 6.59 -8.92 27.20
N ALA A 52 6.23 -7.82 27.85
CA ALA A 52 5.04 -7.73 28.68
C ALA A 52 3.74 -8.05 27.91
N PHE A 53 3.66 -7.65 26.63
CA PHE A 53 2.54 -8.01 25.77
C PHE A 53 2.54 -9.51 25.40
N ALA A 54 3.69 -10.09 25.12
CA ALA A 54 3.83 -11.50 24.80
C ALA A 54 3.52 -12.41 26.03
N GLU A 55 3.85 -11.95 27.24
CA GLU A 55 3.55 -12.61 28.50
C GLU A 55 2.09 -12.42 28.96
N GLY A 56 1.32 -11.57 28.27
CA GLY A 56 -0.08 -11.28 28.58
C GLY A 56 -0.28 -10.30 29.74
N GLU A 57 0.78 -9.66 30.22
CA GLU A 57 0.68 -8.60 31.21
C GLU A 57 -0.01 -7.34 30.64
N ILE A 58 0.11 -7.11 29.34
CA ILE A 58 -0.58 -6.09 28.57
C ILE A 58 -1.61 -6.79 27.68
N GLN A 59 -2.88 -6.43 27.79
CA GLN A 59 -3.98 -7.03 27.03
C GLN A 59 -4.20 -6.33 25.69
N ILE A 60 -3.96 -5.01 25.63
CA ILE A 60 -4.12 -4.23 24.39
C ILE A 60 -2.85 -3.43 24.10
N LEU A 61 -2.28 -3.67 22.93
CA LEU A 61 -1.15 -2.90 22.41
C LEU A 61 -1.59 -2.04 21.24
N VAL A 62 -1.43 -0.73 21.35
CA VAL A 62 -1.66 0.25 20.28
C VAL A 62 -0.32 0.61 19.65
N SER A 63 -0.17 0.47 18.34
CA SER A 63 1.12 0.70 17.70
C SER A 63 0.98 1.28 16.30
N THR A 64 2.05 1.87 15.80
CA THR A 64 2.23 2.05 14.35
C THR A 64 2.73 0.75 13.72
N THR A 65 2.97 0.75 12.42
CA THR A 65 3.51 -0.39 11.66
C THR A 65 4.88 -0.91 12.13
N VAL A 66 5.49 -0.30 13.13
CA VAL A 66 6.78 -0.72 13.73
C VAL A 66 6.73 -2.18 14.25
N VAL A 67 5.54 -2.71 14.55
CA VAL A 67 5.32 -4.13 14.93
C VAL A 67 5.60 -5.09 13.76
N GLU A 68 5.82 -4.60 12.54
CA GLU A 68 6.21 -5.45 11.40
C GLU A 68 7.55 -6.15 11.62
N VAL A 69 8.41 -5.63 12.49
CA VAL A 69 9.79 -6.12 12.63
C VAL A 69 9.92 -7.10 13.80
N GLY A 70 9.91 -8.39 13.45
CA GLY A 70 10.66 -9.42 14.19
C GLY A 70 10.03 -10.03 15.44
N VAL A 71 8.90 -9.56 15.97
CA VAL A 71 8.33 -10.15 17.19
C VAL A 71 7.15 -11.05 16.86
N ASN A 72 7.27 -12.32 17.21
CA ASN A 72 6.17 -13.27 17.15
C ASN A 72 5.41 -13.26 18.49
N VAL A 73 4.12 -12.93 18.45
CA VAL A 73 3.24 -12.94 19.62
C VAL A 73 2.10 -13.93 19.38
N PRO A 74 2.31 -15.22 19.68
CA PRO A 74 1.32 -16.29 19.38
C PRO A 74 -0.03 -16.09 20.04
N ASN A 75 -0.07 -15.44 21.22
CA ASN A 75 -1.28 -15.15 21.98
C ASN A 75 -2.04 -13.90 21.50
N ALA A 76 -1.52 -13.16 20.53
CA ALA A 76 -2.26 -12.08 19.90
C ALA A 76 -3.29 -12.65 18.91
N THR A 77 -4.55 -12.67 19.31
CA THR A 77 -5.65 -13.26 18.55
C THR A 77 -6.45 -12.25 17.73
N VAL A 78 -6.38 -10.98 18.08
CA VAL A 78 -7.11 -9.92 17.38
C VAL A 78 -6.14 -8.82 16.93
N MET A 79 -6.16 -8.51 15.64
CA MET A 79 -5.53 -7.33 15.08
C MET A 79 -6.60 -6.41 14.51
N MET A 80 -6.58 -5.15 14.89
CA MET A 80 -7.40 -4.10 14.30
C MET A 80 -6.47 -3.07 13.67
N VAL A 81 -6.76 -2.67 12.44
CA VAL A 81 -6.00 -1.65 11.71
C VAL A 81 -6.92 -0.48 11.44
N GLU A 82 -6.63 0.64 12.04
CA GLU A 82 -7.38 1.89 11.88
C GLU A 82 -6.96 2.60 10.60
N ASN A 83 -7.92 3.26 9.95
CA ASN A 83 -7.71 3.93 8.66
C ASN A 83 -6.95 3.05 7.66
N ALA A 84 -7.42 1.81 7.48
CA ALA A 84 -6.75 0.79 6.67
C ALA A 84 -6.50 1.25 5.22
N GLU A 85 -7.28 2.19 4.71
CA GLU A 85 -7.11 2.81 3.40
C GLU A 85 -5.77 3.53 3.22
N ARG A 86 -5.12 3.92 4.31
CA ARG A 86 -3.81 4.61 4.28
C ARG A 86 -2.63 3.67 4.11
N PHE A 87 -2.86 2.37 4.23
CA PHE A 87 -1.81 1.35 4.10
C PHE A 87 -1.83 0.72 2.71
N GLY A 88 -0.68 0.31 2.21
CA GLY A 88 -0.58 -0.51 1.01
C GLY A 88 -1.19 -1.90 1.23
N LEU A 89 -1.76 -2.52 0.17
CA LEU A 89 -2.33 -3.88 0.30
C LEU A 89 -1.29 -4.91 0.73
N ALA A 90 -0.06 -4.81 0.22
CA ALA A 90 1.06 -5.65 0.65
C ALA A 90 1.36 -5.50 2.14
N GLN A 91 1.33 -4.26 2.65
CA GLN A 91 1.55 -3.96 4.05
C GLN A 91 0.42 -4.52 4.93
N LEU A 92 -0.83 -4.34 4.54
CA LEU A 92 -1.99 -4.93 5.24
C LEU A 92 -1.94 -6.47 5.24
N HIS A 93 -1.48 -7.07 4.13
CA HIS A 93 -1.25 -8.51 4.06
C HIS A 93 -0.17 -8.98 5.04
N GLN A 94 0.95 -8.26 5.15
CA GLN A 94 2.00 -8.54 6.12
C GLN A 94 1.51 -8.41 7.56
N LEU A 95 0.75 -7.35 7.87
CA LEU A 95 0.12 -7.16 9.17
C LEU A 95 -0.83 -8.31 9.51
N ARG A 96 -1.73 -8.70 8.58
CA ARG A 96 -2.62 -9.84 8.76
C ARG A 96 -1.84 -11.12 9.10
N GLY A 97 -0.69 -11.35 8.49
CA GLY A 97 0.19 -12.48 8.78
C GLY A 97 0.86 -12.45 10.16
N ARG A 98 0.63 -11.42 10.97
CA ARG A 98 1.17 -11.33 12.35
C ARG A 98 0.23 -11.91 13.40
N VAL A 99 -1.04 -12.12 13.10
CA VAL A 99 -2.01 -12.82 13.96
C VAL A 99 -2.31 -14.21 13.40
N GLY A 100 -2.89 -15.08 14.21
CA GLY A 100 -3.23 -16.44 13.80
C GLY A 100 -2.04 -17.41 13.79
N ARG A 101 -1.03 -17.15 14.60
CA ARG A 101 0.15 -18.01 14.76
C ARG A 101 0.09 -18.95 15.96
N GLY A 102 -0.94 -18.83 16.76
CA GLY A 102 -1.23 -19.71 17.88
C GLY A 102 -2.34 -20.70 17.56
N GLU A 103 -2.82 -21.41 18.58
CA GLU A 103 -3.87 -22.44 18.48
C GLU A 103 -5.29 -21.86 18.47
N HIS A 104 -5.44 -20.58 18.81
CA HIS A 104 -6.74 -19.94 18.93
C HIS A 104 -7.19 -19.30 17.62
N GLN A 105 -8.51 -19.29 17.39
CA GLN A 105 -9.11 -18.54 16.29
C GLN A 105 -8.70 -17.07 16.39
N SER A 106 -8.25 -16.52 15.26
CA SER A 106 -7.74 -15.15 15.21
C SER A 106 -8.47 -14.32 14.16
N TYR A 107 -8.53 -13.03 14.41
CA TYR A 107 -9.27 -12.08 13.59
C TYR A 107 -8.36 -10.90 13.21
N CYS A 108 -8.42 -10.50 11.95
CA CYS A 108 -7.80 -9.28 11.46
C CYS A 108 -8.91 -8.36 10.92
N ILE A 109 -9.08 -7.20 11.54
CA ILE A 109 -10.17 -6.26 11.27
C ILE A 109 -9.55 -5.00 10.64
N PHE A 110 -9.98 -4.65 9.44
CA PHE A 110 -9.58 -3.43 8.77
C PHE A 110 -10.69 -2.40 8.91
N MET A 111 -10.42 -1.34 9.69
CA MET A 111 -11.33 -0.21 9.88
C MET A 111 -11.07 0.83 8.82
N GLN A 112 -12.14 1.28 8.18
CA GLN A 112 -12.11 2.29 7.14
C GLN A 112 -12.48 3.65 7.72
N GLY A 113 -11.64 4.65 7.51
CA GLY A 113 -11.88 6.02 8.00
C GLY A 113 -12.75 6.86 7.05
N SER A 114 -12.98 6.39 5.82
CA SER A 114 -13.82 7.08 4.84
C SER A 114 -14.77 6.11 4.13
N ASP A 115 -15.98 6.55 3.82
CA ASP A 115 -17.01 5.75 3.13
C ASP A 115 -16.82 5.68 1.60
N ALA A 116 -15.63 5.96 1.08
CA ALA A 116 -15.36 5.91 -0.34
C ALA A 116 -15.48 4.48 -0.89
N LYS A 117 -16.34 4.27 -1.90
CA LYS A 117 -16.57 2.95 -2.52
C LYS A 117 -15.31 2.30 -3.09
N GLU A 118 -14.36 3.11 -3.57
CA GLU A 118 -13.07 2.63 -4.09
C GLU A 118 -12.20 2.03 -2.99
N THR A 119 -12.19 2.65 -1.82
CA THR A 119 -11.51 2.16 -0.63
C THR A 119 -12.04 0.80 -0.20
N SER A 120 -13.37 0.65 -0.15
CA SER A 120 -14.00 -0.63 0.19
C SER A 120 -13.62 -1.74 -0.78
N LYS A 121 -13.65 -1.48 -2.10
CA LYS A 121 -13.24 -2.46 -3.13
C LYS A 121 -11.79 -2.91 -2.95
N ARG A 122 -10.90 -1.99 -2.60
CA ARG A 122 -9.50 -2.28 -2.36
C ARG A 122 -9.31 -3.19 -1.14
N LEU A 123 -9.98 -2.91 -0.03
CA LEU A 123 -9.90 -3.74 1.17
C LEU A 123 -10.57 -5.12 0.98
N GLU A 124 -11.60 -5.23 0.14
CA GLU A 124 -12.22 -6.51 -0.21
C GLU A 124 -11.25 -7.52 -0.84
N ILE A 125 -10.19 -7.07 -1.51
CA ILE A 125 -9.16 -7.94 -2.08
C ILE A 125 -8.53 -8.81 -0.98
N LEU A 126 -8.28 -8.22 0.18
CA LEU A 126 -7.73 -8.93 1.34
C LEU A 126 -8.71 -9.96 1.92
N ASN A 127 -10.01 -9.75 1.79
CA ASN A 127 -11.01 -10.72 2.22
C ASN A 127 -11.15 -11.90 1.24
N LYS A 128 -10.87 -11.67 -0.05
CA LYS A 128 -11.01 -12.68 -1.10
C LYS A 128 -9.87 -13.70 -1.15
N SER A 129 -8.66 -13.30 -0.73
CA SER A 129 -7.48 -14.17 -0.86
C SER A 129 -6.48 -13.97 0.27
N ASN A 130 -5.80 -15.08 0.60
CA ASN A 130 -4.60 -15.09 1.44
C ASN A 130 -3.30 -15.21 0.61
N ASP A 131 -3.41 -15.32 -0.70
CA ASP A 131 -2.27 -15.41 -1.61
C ASP A 131 -1.65 -14.03 -1.82
N GLY A 132 -0.38 -13.88 -1.38
CA GLY A 132 0.37 -12.64 -1.51
C GLY A 132 0.62 -12.22 -2.95
N PHE A 133 0.77 -13.17 -3.89
CA PHE A 133 0.95 -12.87 -5.32
C PHE A 133 -0.34 -12.32 -5.94
N TYR A 134 -1.48 -12.93 -5.60
CA TYR A 134 -2.79 -12.42 -6.02
C TYR A 134 -3.01 -10.99 -5.51
N ILE A 135 -2.75 -10.75 -4.22
CA ILE A 135 -2.91 -9.43 -3.60
C ILE A 135 -1.99 -8.39 -4.25
N ALA A 136 -0.74 -8.75 -4.52
CA ALA A 136 0.22 -7.88 -5.19
C ALA A 136 -0.22 -7.55 -6.63
N GLY A 137 -0.74 -8.53 -7.36
CA GLY A 137 -1.29 -8.33 -8.71
C GLY A 137 -2.49 -7.39 -8.73
N GLU A 138 -3.41 -7.56 -7.78
CA GLU A 138 -4.57 -6.67 -7.64
C GLU A 138 -4.17 -5.25 -7.18
N ASP A 139 -3.19 -5.11 -6.27
CA ASP A 139 -2.65 -3.81 -5.86
C ASP A 139 -2.01 -3.07 -7.05
N LEU A 140 -1.29 -3.80 -7.89
CA LEU A 140 -0.70 -3.27 -9.11
C LEU A 140 -1.76 -2.77 -10.10
N LYS A 141 -2.83 -3.54 -10.32
CA LYS A 141 -3.96 -3.13 -11.17
C LYS A 141 -4.63 -1.85 -10.67
N LEU A 142 -4.78 -1.72 -9.35
CA LEU A 142 -5.40 -0.54 -8.73
C LEU A 142 -4.53 0.72 -8.79
N ARG A 143 -3.21 0.55 -8.64
CA ARG A 143 -2.25 1.68 -8.70
C ARG A 143 -1.98 2.14 -10.13
N GLY A 144 -2.25 1.26 -11.08
CA GLY A 144 -1.88 1.50 -12.46
C GLY A 144 -0.37 1.30 -12.72
N PRO A 145 0.04 1.28 -13.97
CA PRO A 145 1.40 0.94 -14.40
C PRO A 145 2.43 2.07 -14.21
N GLY A 146 2.03 3.23 -13.68
CA GLY A 146 2.86 4.43 -13.60
C GLY A 146 4.23 4.24 -12.93
N ASP A 147 4.32 3.35 -11.93
CA ASP A 147 5.56 3.10 -11.21
C ASP A 147 6.46 2.05 -11.86
N LEU A 148 5.91 1.14 -12.69
CA LEU A 148 6.69 0.07 -13.34
C LEU A 148 7.65 0.58 -14.42
N PHE A 149 7.36 1.70 -15.03
CA PHE A 149 8.13 2.23 -16.17
C PHE A 149 8.88 3.52 -15.86
N GLY A 150 8.94 3.96 -14.60
CA GLY A 150 9.68 5.17 -14.21
C GLY A 150 9.07 6.46 -14.75
N ILE A 151 7.86 6.41 -15.30
CA ILE A 151 7.14 7.58 -15.83
C ILE A 151 6.37 8.21 -14.69
N ARG A 152 7.01 9.12 -13.98
CA ARG A 152 6.35 9.98 -13.00
C ARG A 152 5.44 10.98 -13.72
N GLN A 153 4.15 10.94 -13.33
CA GLN A 153 3.18 12.02 -13.43
C GLN A 153 2.90 12.59 -14.83
N SER A 154 1.88 12.03 -15.48
CA SER A 154 0.74 12.82 -16.00
C SER A 154 -0.25 11.86 -16.67
N GLY A 155 -1.43 11.71 -16.07
CA GLY A 155 -2.55 11.00 -16.70
C GLY A 155 -2.43 9.48 -16.71
N LEU A 156 -3.56 8.82 -16.70
CA LEU A 156 -3.68 7.40 -17.02
C LEU A 156 -3.14 7.20 -18.44
N LEU A 157 -2.13 6.34 -18.60
CA LEU A 157 -1.72 5.85 -19.92
C LEU A 157 -2.86 5.01 -20.49
N GLU A 158 -3.79 5.67 -21.18
CA GLU A 158 -4.81 4.98 -21.96
C GLU A 158 -4.17 4.55 -23.30
N PHE A 159 -3.86 3.27 -23.41
CA PHE A 159 -3.49 2.72 -24.71
C PHE A 159 -4.73 2.56 -25.58
N LYS A 160 -4.68 3.09 -26.81
CA LYS A 160 -5.79 2.96 -27.80
C LYS A 160 -6.09 1.52 -28.16
N LEU A 161 -5.15 0.59 -28.02
CA LEU A 161 -5.19 -0.78 -28.53
C LEU A 161 -4.52 -1.83 -27.64
N GLY A 162 -4.51 -1.67 -26.32
CA GLY A 162 -3.87 -2.68 -25.49
C GLY A 162 -4.20 -2.52 -24.02
N ASP A 163 -4.12 -3.63 -23.31
CA ASP A 163 -4.20 -3.67 -21.86
C ASP A 163 -2.80 -3.91 -21.30
N ILE A 164 -2.34 -3.00 -20.43
CA ILE A 164 -0.98 -3.03 -19.86
C ILE A 164 -0.67 -4.35 -19.16
N TYR A 165 -1.68 -4.99 -18.60
CA TYR A 165 -1.51 -6.22 -17.83
C TYR A 165 -1.59 -7.48 -18.70
N GLN A 166 -2.49 -7.48 -19.70
CA GLN A 166 -2.66 -8.60 -20.60
C GLN A 166 -1.57 -8.60 -21.69
N ASP A 167 -1.13 -7.43 -22.11
CA ASP A 167 -0.19 -7.23 -23.20
C ASP A 167 1.21 -6.80 -22.71
N ALA A 168 1.59 -7.13 -21.48
CA ALA A 168 2.87 -6.74 -20.87
C ALA A 168 4.09 -7.16 -21.70
N ASP A 169 4.05 -8.34 -22.32
CA ASP A 169 5.13 -8.82 -23.18
C ASP A 169 5.23 -8.01 -24.48
N ILE A 170 4.09 -7.61 -25.05
CA ILE A 170 4.03 -6.77 -26.25
C ILE A 170 4.59 -5.38 -25.92
N LEU A 171 4.21 -4.83 -24.76
CA LEU A 171 4.69 -3.52 -24.30
C LEU A 171 6.20 -3.53 -24.05
N LYS A 172 6.73 -4.60 -23.45
CA LYS A 172 8.18 -4.78 -23.26
C LYS A 172 8.91 -4.83 -24.61
N ALA A 173 8.44 -5.66 -25.54
CA ALA A 173 9.03 -5.77 -26.87
C ALA A 173 8.98 -4.43 -27.66
N ALA A 174 7.87 -3.69 -27.53
CA ALA A 174 7.73 -2.37 -28.14
C ALA A 174 8.74 -1.35 -27.54
N SER A 175 8.88 -1.35 -26.22
CA SER A 175 9.84 -0.49 -25.51
C SER A 175 11.29 -0.77 -25.91
N GLU A 176 11.68 -2.06 -25.95
CA GLU A 176 13.03 -2.47 -26.37
C GLU A 176 13.30 -2.12 -27.86
N THR A 177 12.27 -2.21 -28.71
CA THR A 177 12.37 -1.85 -30.12
C THR A 177 12.50 -0.34 -30.29
N ALA A 178 11.71 0.44 -29.54
CA ALA A 178 11.80 1.90 -29.54
C ALA A 178 13.19 2.38 -29.08
N ALA A 179 13.73 1.78 -28.02
CA ALA A 179 15.07 2.10 -27.54
C ALA A 179 16.14 1.88 -28.64
N ARG A 180 16.11 0.71 -29.33
CA ARG A 180 17.04 0.42 -30.42
C ARG A 180 16.90 1.38 -31.60
N ILE A 181 15.68 1.80 -31.96
CA ILE A 181 15.46 2.77 -33.03
C ILE A 181 16.08 4.12 -32.62
N LEU A 182 15.84 4.58 -31.40
CA LEU A 182 16.36 5.85 -30.90
C LEU A 182 17.87 5.88 -30.71
N GLU A 183 18.51 4.75 -30.44
CA GLU A 183 19.98 4.61 -30.41
C GLU A 183 20.59 4.81 -31.81
N LEU A 184 19.91 4.30 -32.84
CA LEU A 184 20.39 4.36 -34.23
C LEU A 184 19.97 5.64 -34.97
N ASP A 185 18.81 6.19 -34.64
CA ASP A 185 18.18 7.32 -35.31
C ASP A 185 17.34 8.14 -34.32
N ARG A 186 18.04 8.94 -33.52
CA ARG A 186 17.44 9.70 -32.41
C ARG A 186 16.33 10.65 -32.88
N ASP A 187 16.46 11.23 -34.07
CA ASP A 187 15.52 12.19 -34.59
C ASP A 187 14.53 11.58 -35.61
N LEU A 188 14.56 10.27 -35.76
CA LEU A 188 13.74 9.50 -36.72
C LEU A 188 13.88 10.06 -38.13
N SER A 189 15.10 10.44 -38.54
CA SER A 189 15.38 11.12 -39.81
C SER A 189 15.60 10.14 -40.96
N LEU A 190 15.91 8.87 -40.67
CA LEU A 190 16.09 7.85 -41.71
C LEU A 190 14.79 7.54 -42.44
N GLU A 191 14.86 7.27 -43.73
CA GLU A 191 13.74 7.01 -44.62
C GLU A 191 12.85 5.85 -44.08
N GLN A 192 13.46 4.82 -43.55
CA GLN A 192 12.75 3.67 -42.92
C GLN A 192 11.89 4.04 -41.71
N ASN A 193 12.20 5.16 -41.02
CA ASN A 193 11.51 5.64 -39.84
C ASN A 193 10.53 6.78 -40.15
N GLU A 194 10.34 7.16 -41.38
CA GLU A 194 9.50 8.31 -41.77
C GLU A 194 8.05 8.11 -41.32
N ILE A 195 7.49 6.91 -41.48
CA ILE A 195 6.12 6.58 -41.09
C ILE A 195 5.97 6.70 -39.59
N LEU A 196 6.96 6.17 -38.80
CA LEU A 196 6.97 6.26 -37.36
C LEU A 196 7.02 7.72 -36.88
N ARG A 197 7.87 8.54 -37.50
CA ARG A 197 7.96 9.98 -37.20
C ARG A 197 6.64 10.69 -37.42
N LYS A 198 5.97 10.43 -38.54
CA LYS A 198 4.66 11.02 -38.86
C LYS A 198 3.62 10.64 -37.83
N LYS A 199 3.53 9.35 -37.47
CA LYS A 199 2.59 8.85 -36.50
C LYS A 199 2.86 9.40 -35.09
N LEU A 200 4.11 9.48 -34.68
CA LEU A 200 4.48 10.06 -33.38
C LEU A 200 4.10 11.56 -33.34
N THR A 201 4.33 12.32 -34.44
CA THR A 201 3.96 13.72 -34.51
C THR A 201 2.43 13.93 -34.42
N GLU A 202 1.64 13.06 -35.09
CA GLU A 202 0.17 13.07 -34.98
C GLU A 202 -0.28 12.81 -33.54
N TYR A 203 0.27 11.76 -32.91
CA TYR A 203 -0.04 11.39 -31.54
C TYR A 203 0.28 12.52 -30.55
N MET A 204 1.45 13.14 -30.64
CA MET A 204 1.84 14.25 -29.76
C MET A 204 0.96 15.50 -29.95
N LYS A 205 0.43 15.76 -31.15
CA LYS A 205 -0.51 16.87 -31.39
C LYS A 205 -1.86 16.61 -30.72
N GLU A 206 -2.37 15.39 -30.78
CA GLU A 206 -3.61 15.00 -30.10
C GLU A 206 -3.47 15.12 -28.58
N ASP A 207 -2.34 14.68 -28.02
CA ASP A 207 -2.07 14.75 -26.57
C ASP A 207 -1.93 16.21 -26.08
N LEU A 208 -1.26 17.08 -26.82
CA LEU A 208 -1.14 18.51 -26.47
C LEU A 208 -2.51 19.22 -26.51
N GLN A 209 -3.39 18.86 -27.44
CA GLN A 209 -4.74 19.41 -27.51
C GLN A 209 -5.61 18.96 -26.32
N ASN A 210 -5.43 17.70 -25.85
CA ASN A 210 -6.13 17.17 -24.69
C ASN A 210 -5.64 17.77 -23.36
N LEU A 211 -4.41 18.26 -23.29
CA LEU A 211 -3.82 18.94 -22.14
C LEU A 211 -4.15 20.45 -22.07
N GLY A 212 -4.84 21.00 -23.08
CA GLY A 212 -5.26 22.40 -23.08
C GLY A 212 -4.10 23.41 -23.23
N LEU A 213 -2.98 22.98 -23.83
CA LEU A 213 -1.82 23.80 -24.17
C LEU A 213 -1.80 24.17 -25.65
#